data_9d507f612b7ba5fceeb0fb5c75f49a98
#
_entry.id   9d507f612b7ba5fceeb0fb5c75f49a98
#
_cell.length_a   1.000
_cell.length_b   1.000
_cell.length_c   1.000
_cell.angle_alpha   90.00
_cell.angle_beta   90.00
_cell.angle_gamma   90.00
#
_symmetry.space_group_name_H-M   'P 1'
#
loop_
_entity.id
_entity.type
_entity.pdbx_description
1 polymer ?
#
loop_
_entity_poly.entity_id
_entity_poly.type
_entity_poly.pdbx_seq_one_letter_code
_entity_poly.pdbx_strand_id
1 'polypeptide(L)'
;KGKNILWLGDGNNVCASTIHAAGQFGFNFTFSGPKELDPDTSYFNYARSKGSFVAIDRDPINAIQNADLIMTDTWVSMHENKAHTTKGRDNQLKPYQVNSALMKKSKKDAIFMHCLPAHRGQEVTAEVLDGVKSVVFDQAENRLHVQKAILRWCLNV
;
A
#
# COMPACT_ATOMS: atom_id res chain seq x y z
N LYS A 1 7.86 -14.36 1.94
CA LYS A 1 8.99 -14.15 2.87
C LYS A 1 10.12 -13.40 2.18
N GLY A 2 10.74 -12.41 2.84
CA GLY A 2 11.90 -11.67 2.30
C GLY A 2 11.62 -10.72 1.12
N LYS A 3 10.38 -10.52 0.71
CA LYS A 3 10.00 -9.54 -0.32
C LYS A 3 9.93 -8.14 0.29
N ASN A 4 10.24 -7.13 -0.51
CA ASN A 4 10.19 -5.73 -0.12
C ASN A 4 8.90 -5.09 -0.62
N ILE A 5 8.04 -4.68 0.28
CA ILE A 5 6.78 -4.01 -0.01
C ILE A 5 6.94 -2.53 0.30
N LEU A 6 6.62 -1.70 -0.68
CA LEU A 6 6.55 -0.25 -0.55
C LEU A 6 5.10 0.19 -0.50
N TRP A 7 4.76 0.93 0.55
CA TRP A 7 3.52 1.69 0.63
C TRP A 7 3.76 3.15 0.29
N LEU A 8 2.93 3.72 -0.58
CA LEU A 8 3.00 5.13 -1.00
C LEU A 8 1.72 5.87 -0.60
N GLY A 9 1.86 6.98 0.11
CA GLY A 9 0.76 7.88 0.41
C GLY A 9 0.37 7.93 1.88
N ASP A 10 -0.91 7.75 2.19
CA ASP A 10 -1.48 7.89 3.53
C ASP A 10 -1.28 6.63 4.38
N GLY A 11 -0.89 6.83 5.63
CA GLY A 11 -0.74 5.76 6.64
C GLY A 11 -2.06 5.28 7.24
N ASN A 12 -3.05 5.05 6.39
CA ASN A 12 -4.41 4.68 6.78
C ASN A 12 -4.55 3.25 7.35
N ASN A 13 -5.79 2.81 7.55
CA ASN A 13 -6.10 1.49 8.10
C ASN A 13 -5.61 0.32 7.24
N VAL A 14 -5.57 0.47 5.92
CA VAL A 14 -5.05 -0.58 5.01
C VAL A 14 -3.52 -0.65 5.12
N CYS A 15 -2.85 0.51 5.22
CA CYS A 15 -1.42 0.58 5.53
C CYS A 15 -1.10 -0.12 6.85
N ALA A 16 -1.83 0.19 7.92
CA ALA A 16 -1.68 -0.45 9.23
C ALA A 16 -1.84 -1.98 9.14
N SER A 17 -2.86 -2.46 8.43
CA SER A 17 -3.07 -3.89 8.20
C SER A 17 -1.91 -4.54 7.44
N THR A 18 -1.33 -3.82 6.47
CA THR A 18 -0.18 -4.30 5.69
C THR A 18 1.09 -4.38 6.55
N ILE A 19 1.30 -3.42 7.46
CA ILE A 19 2.40 -3.49 8.44
C ILE A 19 2.23 -4.69 9.38
N HIS A 20 1.01 -4.95 9.85
CA HIS A 20 0.72 -6.15 10.64
C HIS A 20 1.01 -7.44 9.87
N ALA A 21 0.61 -7.49 8.60
CA ALA A 21 0.90 -8.62 7.72
C ALA A 21 2.41 -8.82 7.52
N ALA A 22 3.21 -7.75 7.50
CA ALA A 22 4.67 -7.86 7.43
C ALA A 22 5.20 -8.69 8.61
N GLY A 23 4.75 -8.40 9.83
CA GLY A 23 5.12 -9.17 11.02
C GLY A 23 4.67 -10.64 10.96
N GLN A 24 3.50 -10.92 10.41
CA GLN A 24 2.95 -12.28 10.37
C GLN A 24 3.59 -13.15 9.26
N PHE A 25 3.86 -12.56 8.10
CA PHE A 25 4.32 -13.30 6.92
C PHE A 25 5.81 -13.14 6.63
N GLY A 26 6.53 -12.29 7.38
CA GLY A 26 7.98 -12.14 7.29
C GLY A 26 8.44 -11.48 5.99
N PHE A 27 7.77 -10.42 5.54
CA PHE A 27 8.25 -9.55 4.47
C PHE A 27 8.72 -8.20 5.01
N ASN A 28 9.54 -7.50 4.25
CA ASN A 28 10.02 -6.17 4.58
C ASN A 28 8.99 -5.13 4.14
N PHE A 29 8.84 -4.06 4.92
CA PHE A 29 7.88 -3.01 4.61
C PHE A 29 8.54 -1.63 4.72
N THR A 30 8.33 -0.79 3.71
CA THR A 30 8.73 0.61 3.73
C THR A 30 7.50 1.48 3.51
N PHE A 31 7.28 2.43 4.42
CA PHE A 31 6.30 3.48 4.26
C PHE A 31 6.95 4.71 3.62
N SER A 32 6.32 5.29 2.61
CA SER A 32 6.71 6.57 2.01
C SER A 32 5.48 7.46 1.85
N GLY A 33 5.42 8.49 2.66
CA GLY A 33 4.29 9.42 2.75
C GLY A 33 4.65 10.68 3.52
N PRO A 34 3.76 11.67 3.58
CA PRO A 34 3.95 12.87 4.39
C PRO A 34 3.95 12.52 5.87
N LYS A 35 4.74 13.27 6.66
CA LYS A 35 4.92 13.01 8.09
C LYS A 35 3.61 13.08 8.89
N GLU A 36 2.75 13.99 8.49
CA GLU A 36 1.45 14.23 9.14
C GLU A 36 0.47 13.04 8.98
N LEU A 37 0.77 12.15 8.03
CA LEU A 37 -0.05 10.97 7.72
C LEU A 37 0.69 9.66 8.02
N ASP A 38 1.64 9.69 8.97
CA ASP A 38 2.34 8.49 9.41
C ASP A 38 1.39 7.46 10.04
N PRO A 39 1.59 6.18 9.75
CA PRO A 39 0.97 5.13 10.55
C PRO A 39 1.41 5.22 12.03
N ASP A 40 0.55 4.79 12.94
CA ASP A 40 0.90 4.73 14.35
C ASP A 40 2.15 3.86 14.58
N THR A 41 3.06 4.34 15.41
CA THR A 41 4.34 3.69 15.69
C THR A 41 4.19 2.30 16.31
N SER A 42 3.08 2.02 16.97
CA SER A 42 2.78 0.70 17.55
C SER A 42 2.77 -0.41 16.48
N TYR A 43 2.29 -0.12 15.27
CA TYR A 43 2.29 -1.07 14.16
C TYR A 43 3.71 -1.45 13.73
N PHE A 44 4.60 -0.45 13.61
CA PHE A 44 6.00 -0.68 13.30
C PHE A 44 6.70 -1.49 14.41
N ASN A 45 6.43 -1.16 15.67
CA ASN A 45 7.00 -1.89 16.80
C ASN A 45 6.54 -3.35 16.82
N TYR A 46 5.27 -3.60 16.54
CA TYR A 46 4.74 -4.96 16.38
C TYR A 46 5.48 -5.73 15.28
N ALA A 47 5.58 -5.19 14.08
CA ALA A 47 6.24 -5.88 12.97
C ALA A 47 7.73 -6.16 13.26
N ARG A 48 8.43 -5.20 13.89
CA ARG A 48 9.82 -5.39 14.35
C ARG A 48 9.95 -6.48 15.39
N SER A 49 9.02 -6.58 16.34
CA SER A 49 9.01 -7.63 17.37
C SER A 49 8.86 -9.04 16.78
N LYS A 50 8.32 -9.13 15.54
CA LYS A 50 8.21 -10.38 14.78
C LYS A 50 9.39 -10.64 13.84
N GLY A 51 10.41 -9.77 13.84
CA GLY A 51 11.62 -9.91 13.03
C GLY A 51 11.52 -9.35 11.62
N SER A 52 10.46 -8.59 11.29
CA SER A 52 10.37 -7.93 9.98
C SER A 52 11.14 -6.63 9.97
N PHE A 53 11.83 -6.35 8.87
CA PHE A 53 12.39 -5.02 8.64
C PHE A 53 11.26 -4.07 8.24
N VAL A 54 11.12 -2.98 9.00
CA VAL A 54 10.14 -1.93 8.70
C VAL A 54 10.78 -0.56 8.84
N ALA A 55 10.61 0.28 7.83
CA ALA A 55 11.23 1.59 7.70
C ALA A 55 10.25 2.66 7.21
N ILE A 56 10.64 3.92 7.41
CA ILE A 56 10.02 5.09 6.79
C ILE A 56 11.08 5.74 5.92
N ASP A 57 10.77 5.94 4.64
CA ASP A 57 11.59 6.70 3.70
C ASP A 57 10.71 7.74 3.01
N ARG A 58 10.98 9.01 3.25
CA ARG A 58 10.16 10.13 2.75
C ARG A 58 10.38 10.42 1.27
N ASP A 59 11.48 9.95 0.70
CA ASP A 59 11.73 10.09 -0.72
C ASP A 59 11.16 8.87 -1.49
N PRO A 60 10.05 9.03 -2.21
CA PRO A 60 9.45 7.93 -2.96
C PRO A 60 10.36 7.39 -4.06
N ILE A 61 11.29 8.22 -4.57
CA ILE A 61 12.24 7.81 -5.60
C ILE A 61 13.30 6.87 -5.01
N ASN A 62 13.75 7.14 -3.79
CA ASN A 62 14.68 6.26 -3.09
C ASN A 62 13.97 4.99 -2.61
N ALA A 63 12.81 5.13 -1.99
CA ALA A 63 12.05 4.04 -1.41
C ALA A 63 11.68 2.94 -2.44
N ILE A 64 11.41 3.32 -3.70
CA ILE A 64 10.92 2.39 -4.71
C ILE A 64 12.00 1.48 -5.32
N GLN A 65 13.28 1.84 -5.23
CA GLN A 65 14.37 1.17 -5.97
C GLN A 65 14.45 -0.34 -5.70
N ASN A 66 14.19 -0.75 -4.47
CA ASN A 66 14.28 -2.15 -4.05
C ASN A 66 12.91 -2.82 -3.85
N ALA A 67 11.81 -2.16 -4.24
CA ALA A 67 10.47 -2.69 -4.07
C ALA A 67 10.18 -3.85 -5.03
N ASP A 68 9.64 -4.94 -4.48
CA ASP A 68 9.05 -6.05 -5.23
C ASP A 68 7.55 -5.83 -5.46
N LEU A 69 6.92 -5.09 -4.56
CA LEU A 69 5.50 -4.76 -4.60
C LEU A 69 5.32 -3.30 -4.18
N ILE A 70 4.57 -2.55 -4.97
CA ILE A 70 4.15 -1.19 -4.67
C ILE A 70 2.66 -1.20 -4.36
N MET A 71 2.30 -0.61 -3.22
CA MET A 71 0.91 -0.47 -2.79
C MET A 71 0.57 0.99 -2.50
N THR A 72 -0.67 1.35 -2.75
CA THR A 72 -1.28 2.61 -2.30
C THR A 72 -2.77 2.39 -2.03
N ASP A 73 -3.41 3.40 -1.49
CA ASP A 73 -4.85 3.48 -1.28
C ASP A 73 -5.35 4.88 -1.62
N THR A 74 -6.66 5.05 -1.64
CA THR A 74 -7.31 6.34 -1.91
C THR A 74 -6.83 7.42 -0.96
N TRP A 75 -6.61 8.63 -1.47
CA TRP A 75 -6.20 9.77 -0.66
C TRP A 75 -7.32 10.32 0.22
N VAL A 76 -8.56 10.11 -0.20
CA VAL A 76 -9.76 10.52 0.55
C VAL A 76 -10.59 9.29 0.84
N SER A 77 -10.72 8.96 2.12
CA SER A 77 -11.56 7.85 2.56
C SER A 77 -13.04 8.10 2.22
N MET A 78 -13.77 7.04 1.87
CA MET A 78 -15.23 7.12 1.63
C MET A 78 -16.02 7.62 2.86
N HIS A 79 -15.42 7.58 4.04
CA HIS A 79 -16.01 8.01 5.31
C HIS A 79 -15.65 9.46 5.71
N GLU A 80 -14.76 10.11 4.97
CA GLU A 80 -14.38 11.50 5.23
C GLU A 80 -15.29 12.48 4.49
N ASN A 81 -15.84 13.48 5.21
CA ASN A 81 -16.62 14.55 4.61
C ASN A 81 -15.74 15.38 3.65
N LYS A 82 -16.02 15.30 2.36
CA LYS A 82 -15.28 15.95 1.26
C LYS A 82 -15.09 17.46 1.41
N ALA A 83 -15.85 18.13 2.30
CA ALA A 83 -15.88 19.59 2.38
C ALA A 83 -14.67 20.23 3.07
N HIS A 84 -13.94 19.51 3.92
CA HIS A 84 -12.89 20.12 4.78
C HIS A 84 -11.45 19.66 4.54
N THR A 85 -11.21 18.64 3.70
CA THR A 85 -9.91 17.95 3.64
C THR A 85 -9.18 18.03 2.30
N THR A 86 -9.83 18.35 1.19
CA THR A 86 -9.32 17.96 -0.13
C THR A 86 -8.09 18.71 -0.61
N LYS A 87 -8.06 20.05 -0.63
CA LYS A 87 -6.97 20.78 -1.29
C LYS A 87 -5.62 20.69 -0.57
N GLY A 88 -5.59 20.72 0.75
CA GLY A 88 -4.35 20.65 1.53
C GLY A 88 -3.73 19.26 1.51
N ARG A 89 -4.55 18.23 1.69
CA ARG A 89 -4.13 16.81 1.72
C ARG A 89 -3.67 16.32 0.35
N ASP A 90 -4.41 16.66 -0.71
CA ASP A 90 -4.04 16.31 -2.07
C ASP A 90 -2.66 16.87 -2.44
N ASN A 91 -2.37 18.10 -2.06
CA ASN A 91 -1.06 18.71 -2.31
C ASN A 91 0.07 18.02 -1.57
N GLN A 92 -0.16 17.55 -0.34
CA GLN A 92 0.82 16.80 0.44
C GLN A 92 1.06 15.39 -0.14
N LEU A 93 0.03 14.74 -0.67
CA LEU A 93 0.08 13.38 -1.20
C LEU A 93 0.56 13.30 -2.66
N LYS A 94 0.44 14.41 -3.41
CA LYS A 94 0.84 14.46 -4.83
C LYS A 94 2.26 13.95 -5.13
N PRO A 95 3.30 14.22 -4.31
CA PRO A 95 4.62 13.64 -4.53
C PRO A 95 4.69 12.11 -4.44
N TYR A 96 3.70 11.50 -3.80
CA TYR A 96 3.61 10.05 -3.57
C TYR A 96 2.68 9.34 -4.55
N GLN A 97 2.19 10.03 -5.58
CA GLN A 97 1.38 9.43 -6.62
C GLN A 97 2.13 8.30 -7.32
N VAL A 98 1.49 7.14 -7.46
CA VAL A 98 2.06 6.04 -8.23
C VAL A 98 1.83 6.27 -9.72
N ASN A 99 2.89 6.61 -10.44
CA ASN A 99 2.87 6.89 -11.87
C ASN A 99 3.92 6.07 -12.62
N SER A 100 3.86 6.08 -13.94
CA SER A 100 4.76 5.31 -14.80
C SER A 100 6.23 5.68 -14.62
N ALA A 101 6.54 6.97 -14.35
CA ALA A 101 7.91 7.43 -14.13
C ALA A 101 8.49 6.85 -12.84
N LEU A 102 7.69 6.80 -11.78
CA LEU A 102 8.05 6.20 -10.51
C LEU A 102 8.19 4.68 -10.64
N MET A 103 7.21 4.00 -11.25
CA MET A 103 7.23 2.54 -11.47
C MET A 103 8.44 2.06 -12.29
N LYS A 104 8.96 2.86 -13.22
CA LYS A 104 10.19 2.54 -13.97
C LYS A 104 11.44 2.45 -13.10
N LYS A 105 11.41 3.03 -11.90
CA LYS A 105 12.54 3.02 -10.94
C LYS A 105 12.50 1.81 -10.00
N SER A 106 11.40 1.06 -9.97
CA SER A 106 11.26 -0.17 -9.20
C SER A 106 12.03 -1.32 -9.83
N LYS A 107 12.10 -2.46 -9.14
CA LYS A 107 12.60 -3.69 -9.76
C LYS A 107 11.83 -4.03 -11.03
N LYS A 108 12.52 -4.70 -11.97
CA LYS A 108 11.95 -5.09 -13.27
C LYS A 108 10.65 -5.86 -13.11
N ASP A 109 10.60 -6.78 -12.15
CA ASP A 109 9.47 -7.69 -11.90
C ASP A 109 8.55 -7.18 -10.78
N ALA A 110 8.69 -5.91 -10.37
CA ALA A 110 7.83 -5.32 -9.38
C ALA A 110 6.39 -5.23 -9.89
N ILE A 111 5.43 -5.53 -9.01
CA ILE A 111 3.99 -5.47 -9.29
C ILE A 111 3.34 -4.32 -8.52
N PHE A 112 2.15 -3.91 -8.96
CA PHE A 112 1.34 -2.88 -8.33
C PHE A 112 0.04 -3.47 -7.76
N MET A 113 -0.32 -3.08 -6.54
CA MET A 113 -1.55 -3.45 -5.85
C MET A 113 -2.30 -2.24 -5.32
N HIS A 114 -3.62 -2.33 -5.30
CA HIS A 114 -4.54 -1.34 -4.73
C HIS A 114 -5.82 -2.05 -4.27
N CYS A 115 -6.30 -1.73 -3.07
CA CYS A 115 -7.47 -2.42 -2.49
C CYS A 115 -8.80 -2.11 -3.18
N LEU A 116 -8.83 -1.12 -4.09
CA LEU A 116 -10.01 -0.59 -4.75
C LEU A 116 -11.09 -0.07 -3.76
N PRO A 117 -11.90 0.94 -4.16
CA PRO A 117 -11.88 1.65 -5.45
C PRO A 117 -10.64 2.54 -5.61
N ALA A 118 -10.20 2.78 -6.83
CA ALA A 118 -9.07 3.65 -7.16
C ALA A 118 -9.51 4.88 -7.96
N HIS A 119 -8.83 6.01 -7.74
CA HIS A 119 -9.11 7.25 -8.46
C HIS A 119 -7.97 7.58 -9.42
N ARG A 120 -8.16 7.24 -10.71
CA ARG A 120 -7.18 7.53 -11.75
C ARG A 120 -6.84 9.02 -11.82
N GLY A 121 -5.55 9.33 -11.81
CA GLY A 121 -5.05 10.72 -11.80
C GLY A 121 -4.90 11.33 -10.38
N GLN A 122 -5.36 10.64 -9.34
CA GLN A 122 -5.10 11.00 -7.94
C GLN A 122 -3.95 10.15 -7.39
N GLU A 123 -4.22 9.14 -6.58
CA GLU A 123 -3.20 8.28 -5.95
C GLU A 123 -2.43 7.41 -6.95
N VAL A 124 -3.03 7.11 -8.09
CA VAL A 124 -2.43 6.29 -9.16
C VAL A 124 -2.83 6.80 -10.54
N THR A 125 -1.93 6.72 -11.51
CA THR A 125 -2.27 7.05 -12.90
C THR A 125 -2.94 5.87 -13.61
N ALA A 126 -3.71 6.15 -14.68
CA ALA A 126 -4.39 5.12 -15.46
C ALA A 126 -3.40 4.09 -16.04
N GLU A 127 -2.24 4.57 -16.54
CA GLU A 127 -1.23 3.69 -17.14
C GLU A 127 -0.64 2.68 -16.15
N VAL A 128 -0.61 3.01 -14.85
CA VAL A 128 -0.17 2.07 -13.82
C VAL A 128 -1.30 1.15 -13.42
N LEU A 129 -2.47 1.71 -13.13
CA LEU A 129 -3.62 0.95 -12.65
C LEU A 129 -4.09 -0.11 -13.67
N ASP A 130 -4.10 0.26 -14.95
CA ASP A 130 -4.55 -0.59 -16.05
C ASP A 130 -3.36 -1.27 -16.78
N GLY A 131 -2.14 -1.08 -16.28
CA GLY A 131 -0.91 -1.58 -16.90
C GLY A 131 -0.60 -3.03 -16.55
N VAL A 132 0.35 -3.61 -17.31
CA VAL A 132 0.74 -5.03 -17.20
C VAL A 132 1.35 -5.45 -15.87
N LYS A 133 1.80 -4.49 -15.05
CA LYS A 133 2.32 -4.74 -13.70
C LYS A 133 1.23 -4.68 -12.62
N SER A 134 0.04 -4.27 -12.98
CA SER A 134 -1.09 -4.18 -12.05
C SER A 134 -1.74 -5.53 -11.83
N VAL A 135 -1.89 -5.91 -10.56
CA VAL A 135 -2.59 -7.14 -10.15
C VAL A 135 -3.80 -6.82 -9.27
N VAL A 136 -4.38 -5.61 -9.45
CA VAL A 136 -5.48 -5.13 -8.60
C VAL A 136 -6.74 -5.97 -8.72
N PHE A 137 -7.02 -6.53 -9.90
CA PHE A 137 -8.18 -7.40 -10.11
C PHE A 137 -7.95 -8.80 -9.52
N ASP A 138 -6.74 -9.35 -9.65
CA ASP A 138 -6.36 -10.60 -8.99
C ASP A 138 -6.43 -10.44 -7.46
N GLN A 139 -5.99 -9.29 -6.94
CA GLN A 139 -6.11 -8.96 -5.52
C GLN A 139 -7.58 -8.92 -5.08
N ALA A 140 -8.45 -8.29 -5.86
CA ALA A 140 -9.89 -8.22 -5.57
C ALA A 140 -10.55 -9.60 -5.61
N GLU A 141 -10.23 -10.44 -6.59
CA GLU A 141 -10.72 -11.81 -6.68
C GLU A 141 -10.25 -12.67 -5.50
N ASN A 142 -9.00 -12.54 -5.10
CA ASN A 142 -8.44 -13.29 -3.96
C ASN A 142 -9.17 -13.04 -2.65
N ARG A 143 -9.86 -11.90 -2.48
CA ARG A 143 -10.74 -11.67 -1.32
C ARG A 143 -11.83 -12.75 -1.21
N LEU A 144 -12.44 -13.12 -2.33
CA LEU A 144 -13.45 -14.17 -2.35
C LEU A 144 -12.88 -15.51 -1.87
N HIS A 145 -11.73 -15.91 -2.43
CA HIS A 145 -11.10 -17.19 -2.13
C HIS A 145 -10.63 -17.28 -0.68
N VAL A 146 -9.97 -16.25 -0.18
CA VAL A 146 -9.49 -16.20 1.20
C VAL A 146 -10.65 -16.18 2.20
N GLN A 147 -11.70 -15.40 1.96
CA GLN A 147 -12.86 -15.34 2.85
C GLN A 147 -13.61 -16.68 2.87
N LYS A 148 -13.75 -17.36 1.72
CA LYS A 148 -14.32 -18.72 1.67
C LYS A 148 -13.49 -19.72 2.46
N ALA A 149 -12.17 -19.66 2.36
CA ALA A 149 -11.26 -20.53 3.12
C ALA A 149 -11.38 -20.29 4.64
N ILE A 150 -11.45 -19.02 5.07
CA ILE A 150 -11.64 -18.64 6.48
C ILE A 150 -13.00 -19.18 6.98
N LEU A 151 -14.08 -18.98 6.23
CA LEU A 151 -15.41 -19.48 6.61
C LEU A 151 -15.41 -21.01 6.76
N ARG A 152 -14.81 -21.73 5.81
CA ARG A 152 -14.67 -23.19 5.92
C ARG A 152 -13.90 -23.59 7.17
N TRP A 153 -12.81 -22.94 7.44
CA TRP A 153 -12.00 -23.20 8.64
C TRP A 153 -12.79 -22.95 9.93
N CYS A 154 -13.51 -21.82 10.02
CA CYS A 154 -14.33 -21.49 11.19
C CYS A 154 -15.49 -22.44 11.40
N LEU A 155 -16.10 -22.95 10.31
CA LEU A 155 -17.25 -23.84 10.35
C LEU A 155 -16.87 -25.33 10.42
N ASN A 156 -15.58 -25.63 10.32
CA ASN A 156 -15.04 -26.99 10.37
C ASN A 156 -15.56 -27.90 9.24
N VAL A 157 -15.77 -27.36 8.01
CA VAL A 157 -16.32 -28.05 6.83
C VAL A 157 -15.39 -27.97 5.64
#